data_8bb48262f8056a2c6d1bc66754c7cd8f
#
_entry.id   8bb48262f8056a2c6d1bc66754c7cd8f
#
_cell.length_a   1.000
_cell.length_b   1.000
_cell.length_c   1.000
_cell.angle_alpha   90.00
_cell.angle_beta   90.00
_cell.angle_gamma   90.00
#
_symmetry.space_group_name_H-M   'P 1'
#
loop_
_entity.id
_entity.type
_entity.pdbx_description
1 polymer ?
#
loop_
_entity_poly.entity_id
_entity_poly.type
_entity_poly.pdbx_seq_one_letter_code
_entity_poly.pdbx_strand_id
1 'polypeptide(L)'
;MYKTHIFTGISDITGVYVLSLLIIYPGVFISFLIIRGKNSISSRELKLNIIIYFLILSSSIIYTLINRVDYSKSDTIRTSLVQHNIDSWATGSNQVYKETLDELINLSNRSRDLEPELIIWSETAFVPALEWHKKHKKNMFRFNLVERLEKYISDYNTDFIFGANETIGLEEGEQVFYNSAYNYSPNEKTEKYRKNVLVPFTERFPFPNLLPWLHSYIKSIGGKDLTPGEEVNNFNVNQYNLTPLICYEDTFGYQVRKGISSGGDLIVNMTNDAWSSEEACSKQHLSAALFRSIENRRSFIRVGTGGYSCVIDPNGKILVSIPVLTKGELTYDVPVYNDKTTFYTKYGGVVQYILLSILIILILSRPIKSILPALQQE
;
A
#
# COMPACT_ATOMS: atom_id res chain seq x y z
N MET A 1 5.18 16.92 3.88
CA MET A 1 3.80 16.63 4.28
C MET A 1 3.66 15.45 5.23
N TYR A 2 4.23 14.29 4.93
CA TYR A 2 4.09 13.11 5.80
C TYR A 2 4.63 13.32 7.25
N LYS A 3 5.42 14.35 7.51
CA LYS A 3 5.90 14.73 8.87
C LYS A 3 4.99 15.71 9.59
N THR A 4 4.00 16.30 8.92
CA THR A 4 3.10 17.32 9.50
C THR A 4 1.68 16.79 9.57
N HIS A 5 1.38 16.06 10.64
CA HIS A 5 0.06 15.44 10.84
C HIS A 5 -1.04 16.44 11.25
N ILE A 6 -0.75 17.75 11.25
CA ILE A 6 -1.64 18.78 11.82
C ILE A 6 -2.95 18.95 11.04
N PHE A 7 -2.97 18.66 9.72
CA PHE A 7 -4.16 18.82 8.88
C PHE A 7 -4.57 17.57 8.11
N THR A 8 -3.87 16.45 8.36
CA THR A 8 -4.11 15.19 7.61
C THR A 8 -5.31 14.42 8.12
N GLY A 9 -5.78 14.69 9.33
CA GLY A 9 -6.89 13.94 9.96
C GLY A 9 -8.19 13.98 9.18
N ILE A 10 -8.46 15.07 8.41
CA ILE A 10 -9.65 15.19 7.55
C ILE A 10 -9.74 14.08 6.50
N SER A 11 -8.65 13.35 6.23
CA SER A 11 -8.63 12.25 5.28
C SER A 11 -9.52 11.08 5.71
N ASP A 12 -9.88 10.97 6.99
CA ASP A 12 -10.86 9.97 7.47
C ASP A 12 -12.31 10.29 7.03
N ILE A 13 -12.55 11.50 6.50
CA ILE A 13 -13.82 11.89 5.86
C ILE A 13 -13.67 11.89 4.34
N THR A 14 -12.61 12.54 3.82
CA THR A 14 -12.53 12.96 2.43
C THR A 14 -11.56 12.13 1.59
N GLY A 15 -10.82 11.20 2.20
CA GLY A 15 -9.60 10.67 1.61
C GLY A 15 -8.55 11.78 1.42
N VAL A 16 -7.51 11.51 0.68
CA VAL A 16 -6.42 12.47 0.39
C VAL A 16 -6.82 13.62 -0.52
N TYR A 17 -7.99 13.57 -1.14
CA TYR A 17 -8.36 14.47 -2.25
C TYR A 17 -8.54 15.93 -1.81
N VAL A 18 -9.17 16.18 -0.65
CA VAL A 18 -9.30 17.55 -0.13
C VAL A 18 -7.95 18.13 0.26
N LEU A 19 -7.03 17.31 0.74
CA LEU A 19 -5.65 17.75 1.01
C LEU A 19 -4.93 18.16 -0.29
N SER A 20 -5.14 17.42 -1.36
CA SER A 20 -4.60 17.77 -2.69
C SER A 20 -5.14 19.13 -3.16
N LEU A 21 -6.44 19.39 -2.98
CA LEU A 21 -7.02 20.71 -3.26
C LEU A 21 -6.39 21.81 -2.42
N LEU A 22 -6.24 21.61 -1.11
CA LEU A 22 -5.62 22.58 -0.21
C LEU A 22 -4.18 22.93 -0.60
N ILE A 23 -3.43 21.98 -1.18
CA ILE A 23 -2.05 22.19 -1.62
C ILE A 23 -1.98 22.94 -2.95
N ILE A 24 -2.87 22.62 -3.89
CA ILE A 24 -2.87 23.21 -5.23
C ILE A 24 -3.42 24.63 -5.20
N TYR A 25 -4.36 24.91 -4.31
CA TYR A 25 -5.11 26.18 -4.28
C TYR A 25 -4.23 27.45 -4.15
N PRO A 26 -3.17 27.51 -3.32
CA PRO A 26 -2.25 28.65 -3.30
C PRO A 26 -1.61 28.95 -4.66
N GLY A 27 -1.27 27.90 -5.43
CA GLY A 27 -0.76 28.04 -6.80
C GLY A 27 -1.77 28.72 -7.74
N VAL A 28 -3.06 28.40 -7.59
CA VAL A 28 -4.15 29.05 -8.34
C VAL A 28 -4.24 30.54 -8.00
N PHE A 29 -4.09 30.93 -6.73
CA PHE A 29 -4.04 32.35 -6.33
C PHE A 29 -2.88 33.09 -6.96
N ILE A 30 -1.67 32.50 -6.92
CA ILE A 30 -0.46 33.09 -7.50
C ILE A 30 -0.67 33.30 -8.99
N SER A 31 -1.17 32.29 -9.70
CA SER A 31 -1.46 32.37 -11.14
C SER A 31 -2.50 33.46 -11.45
N PHE A 32 -3.54 33.59 -10.66
CA PHE A 32 -4.54 34.63 -10.82
C PHE A 32 -3.96 36.02 -10.65
N LEU A 33 -3.08 36.23 -9.65
CA LEU A 33 -2.38 37.52 -9.44
C LEU A 33 -1.42 37.87 -10.59
N ILE A 34 -0.73 36.89 -11.12
CA ILE A 34 0.20 37.09 -12.26
C ILE A 34 -0.58 37.53 -13.51
N ILE A 35 -1.67 36.82 -13.83
CA ILE A 35 -2.46 37.06 -15.06
C ILE A 35 -3.22 38.40 -14.99
N ARG A 36 -3.84 38.70 -13.85
CA ARG A 36 -4.69 39.90 -13.73
C ARG A 36 -4.00 41.16 -13.14
N GLY A 37 -2.75 40.99 -12.69
CA GLY A 37 -1.95 42.08 -12.14
C GLY A 37 -2.41 42.57 -10.75
N LYS A 38 -1.72 43.60 -10.22
CA LYS A 38 -1.89 44.08 -8.84
C LYS A 38 -3.31 44.61 -8.53
N ASN A 39 -4.03 45.10 -9.52
CA ASN A 39 -5.40 45.66 -9.34
C ASN A 39 -6.42 44.55 -8.95
N SER A 40 -6.11 43.28 -9.19
CA SER A 40 -6.98 42.16 -8.80
C SER A 40 -6.98 41.87 -7.29
N ILE A 41 -5.97 42.34 -6.55
CA ILE A 41 -5.84 42.11 -5.10
C ILE A 41 -7.02 42.71 -4.33
N SER A 42 -7.60 43.81 -4.82
CA SER A 42 -8.73 44.47 -4.20
C SER A 42 -10.09 43.87 -4.55
N SER A 43 -10.13 42.92 -5.50
CA SER A 43 -11.40 42.32 -5.94
C SER A 43 -12.10 41.56 -4.80
N ARG A 44 -13.41 41.74 -4.69
CA ARG A 44 -14.27 41.06 -3.70
C ARG A 44 -14.17 39.55 -3.84
N GLU A 45 -14.08 39.06 -5.08
CA GLU A 45 -13.98 37.63 -5.40
C GLU A 45 -12.70 37.00 -4.85
N LEU A 46 -11.54 37.65 -5.03
CA LEU A 46 -10.27 37.16 -4.51
C LEU A 46 -10.25 37.09 -2.99
N LYS A 47 -10.75 38.16 -2.34
CA LYS A 47 -10.85 38.20 -0.87
C LYS A 47 -11.74 37.10 -0.33
N LEU A 48 -12.89 36.87 -0.95
CA LEU A 48 -13.81 35.80 -0.57
C LEU A 48 -13.13 34.40 -0.72
N ASN A 49 -12.46 34.18 -1.82
CA ASN A 49 -11.75 32.92 -2.06
C ASN A 49 -10.62 32.67 -1.03
N ILE A 50 -9.87 33.71 -0.68
CA ILE A 50 -8.84 33.62 0.38
C ILE A 50 -9.46 33.26 1.73
N ILE A 51 -10.57 33.94 2.08
CA ILE A 51 -11.29 33.64 3.33
C ILE A 51 -11.78 32.18 3.36
N ILE A 52 -12.39 31.69 2.28
CA ILE A 52 -12.88 30.31 2.17
C ILE A 52 -11.70 29.32 2.32
N TYR A 53 -10.56 29.59 1.66
CA TYR A 53 -9.37 28.76 1.79
C TYR A 53 -8.89 28.63 3.23
N PHE A 54 -8.75 29.78 3.92
CA PHE A 54 -8.31 29.77 5.32
C PHE A 54 -9.35 29.15 6.26
N LEU A 55 -10.65 29.28 5.98
CA LEU A 55 -11.70 28.60 6.74
C LEU A 55 -11.58 27.07 6.58
N ILE A 56 -11.40 26.55 5.36
CA ILE A 56 -11.24 25.11 5.12
C ILE A 56 -9.95 24.61 5.77
N LEU A 57 -8.84 25.33 5.63
CA LEU A 57 -7.56 24.95 6.23
C LEU A 57 -7.66 24.92 7.77
N SER A 58 -8.21 25.98 8.37
CA SER A 58 -8.38 26.05 9.83
C SER A 58 -9.34 24.97 10.34
N SER A 59 -10.44 24.72 9.63
CA SER A 59 -11.38 23.64 9.97
C SER A 59 -10.70 22.27 9.90
N SER A 60 -9.85 22.03 8.89
CA SER A 60 -9.08 20.78 8.77
C SER A 60 -8.10 20.60 9.93
N ILE A 61 -7.44 21.67 10.36
CA ILE A 61 -6.52 21.65 11.53
C ILE A 61 -7.30 21.35 12.81
N ILE A 62 -8.36 22.11 13.07
CA ILE A 62 -9.20 21.97 14.27
C ILE A 62 -9.78 20.55 14.32
N TYR A 63 -10.33 20.08 13.19
CA TYR A 63 -10.83 18.71 13.06
C TYR A 63 -9.77 17.68 13.42
N THR A 64 -8.56 17.80 12.87
CA THR A 64 -7.47 16.86 13.12
C THR A 64 -7.08 16.82 14.60
N LEU A 65 -7.05 17.97 15.27
CA LEU A 65 -6.68 18.04 16.69
C LEU A 65 -7.74 17.42 17.61
N ILE A 66 -9.04 17.65 17.30
CA ILE A 66 -10.16 17.16 18.11
C ILE A 66 -10.42 15.66 17.86
N ASN A 67 -10.27 15.18 16.61
CA ASN A 67 -10.62 13.82 16.22
C ASN A 67 -9.42 12.87 16.19
N ARG A 68 -8.33 13.23 16.87
CA ARG A 68 -7.22 12.31 17.06
C ARG A 68 -7.67 11.10 17.89
N VAL A 69 -7.36 9.92 17.40
CA VAL A 69 -7.73 8.67 18.06
C VAL A 69 -6.81 8.42 19.26
N ASP A 70 -7.39 8.11 20.40
CA ASP A 70 -6.68 7.56 21.55
C ASP A 70 -6.79 6.03 21.51
N TYR A 71 -5.67 5.37 21.30
CA TYR A 71 -5.53 3.91 21.24
C TYR A 71 -4.72 3.36 22.42
N SER A 72 -4.53 4.16 23.47
CA SER A 72 -3.72 3.77 24.65
C SER A 72 -4.27 2.57 25.43
N LYS A 73 -5.56 2.27 25.24
CA LYS A 73 -6.26 1.14 25.86
C LYS A 73 -6.60 0.02 24.85
N SER A 74 -6.19 0.15 23.61
CA SER A 74 -6.40 -0.89 22.60
C SER A 74 -5.54 -2.11 22.91
N ASP A 75 -6.05 -3.27 22.55
CA ASP A 75 -5.26 -4.49 22.52
C ASP A 75 -4.07 -4.34 21.59
N THR A 76 -3.10 -5.21 21.72
CA THR A 76 -1.92 -5.24 20.86
C THR A 76 -1.70 -6.64 20.31
N ILE A 77 -1.07 -6.73 19.14
CA ILE A 77 -0.53 -7.97 18.60
C ILE A 77 0.99 -7.84 18.47
N ARG A 78 1.73 -8.74 19.09
CA ARG A 78 3.20 -8.74 19.05
C ARG A 78 3.67 -9.26 17.71
N THR A 79 4.17 -8.35 16.87
CA THR A 79 4.53 -8.64 15.48
C THR A 79 6.02 -8.41 15.25
N SER A 80 6.69 -9.37 14.59
CA SER A 80 8.07 -9.25 14.12
C SER A 80 8.10 -8.96 12.63
N LEU A 81 8.71 -7.83 12.27
CA LEU A 81 8.97 -7.39 10.91
C LEU A 81 10.37 -7.85 10.50
N VAL A 82 10.50 -8.55 9.38
CA VAL A 82 11.78 -9.09 8.92
C VAL A 82 12.16 -8.51 7.56
N GLN A 83 13.25 -7.75 7.53
CA GLN A 83 13.81 -7.09 6.36
C GLN A 83 15.14 -7.73 5.96
N HIS A 84 15.15 -8.52 4.88
CA HIS A 84 16.32 -9.28 4.45
C HIS A 84 17.25 -8.54 3.47
N ASN A 85 16.77 -7.47 2.84
CA ASN A 85 17.52 -6.62 1.91
C ASN A 85 18.26 -7.38 0.79
N ILE A 86 17.60 -8.40 0.22
CA ILE A 86 18.10 -9.18 -0.91
C ILE A 86 17.02 -9.20 -1.98
N ASP A 87 17.28 -8.61 -3.15
CA ASP A 87 16.35 -8.71 -4.28
C ASP A 87 16.52 -10.06 -5.00
N SER A 88 15.91 -11.09 -4.42
CA SER A 88 15.92 -12.45 -4.97
C SER A 88 15.13 -12.58 -6.27
N TRP A 89 14.25 -11.63 -6.55
CA TRP A 89 13.45 -11.60 -7.76
C TRP A 89 14.27 -11.22 -9.00
N ALA A 90 15.21 -10.31 -8.88
CA ALA A 90 15.99 -9.81 -9.99
C ALA A 90 16.97 -10.87 -10.55
N THR A 91 17.47 -11.77 -9.71
CA THR A 91 18.55 -12.70 -10.10
C THR A 91 18.09 -14.06 -10.62
N GLY A 92 16.90 -14.53 -10.24
CA GLY A 92 16.33 -15.81 -10.68
C GLY A 92 17.12 -17.07 -10.31
N SER A 93 18.20 -16.93 -9.52
CA SER A 93 19.12 -18.02 -9.18
C SER A 93 18.63 -18.88 -8.01
N ASN A 94 18.68 -20.19 -8.16
CA ASN A 94 18.38 -21.13 -7.07
C ASN A 94 19.27 -20.89 -5.83
N GLN A 95 20.53 -20.50 -6.03
CA GLN A 95 21.45 -20.21 -4.92
C GLN A 95 20.99 -18.97 -4.14
N VAL A 96 20.57 -17.90 -4.83
CA VAL A 96 20.04 -16.70 -4.17
C VAL A 96 18.74 -17.00 -3.42
N TYR A 97 17.87 -17.86 -3.94
CA TYR A 97 16.66 -18.30 -3.21
C TYR A 97 16.99 -18.98 -1.89
N LYS A 98 18.05 -19.84 -1.91
CA LYS A 98 18.53 -20.49 -0.69
C LYS A 98 19.12 -19.48 0.30
N GLU A 99 19.98 -18.58 -0.15
CA GLU A 99 20.61 -17.54 0.67
C GLU A 99 19.55 -16.60 1.28
N THR A 100 18.52 -16.23 0.51
CA THR A 100 17.40 -15.44 1.00
C THR A 100 16.65 -16.16 2.11
N LEU A 101 16.31 -17.45 1.91
CA LEU A 101 15.64 -18.25 2.94
C LEU A 101 16.52 -18.41 4.19
N ASP A 102 17.83 -18.63 4.01
CA ASP A 102 18.79 -18.71 5.12
C ASP A 102 18.81 -17.42 5.95
N GLU A 103 18.82 -16.26 5.28
CA GLU A 103 18.80 -14.95 5.93
C GLU A 103 17.46 -14.67 6.63
N LEU A 104 16.33 -14.98 5.99
CA LEU A 104 14.99 -14.83 6.59
C LEU A 104 14.85 -15.67 7.86
N ILE A 105 15.29 -16.92 7.83
CA ILE A 105 15.32 -17.80 8.99
C ILE A 105 16.22 -17.24 10.10
N ASN A 106 17.42 -16.78 9.74
CA ASN A 106 18.37 -16.21 10.70
C ASN A 106 17.80 -14.98 11.39
N LEU A 107 17.23 -14.04 10.63
CA LEU A 107 16.61 -12.83 11.17
C LEU A 107 15.38 -13.17 12.02
N SER A 108 14.50 -14.05 11.57
CA SER A 108 13.33 -14.45 12.35
C SER A 108 13.71 -15.13 13.67
N ASN A 109 14.79 -15.90 13.70
CA ASN A 109 15.26 -16.54 14.94
C ASN A 109 15.73 -15.55 15.99
N ARG A 110 16.17 -14.33 15.61
CA ARG A 110 16.58 -13.30 16.56
C ARG A 110 15.40 -12.75 17.37
N SER A 111 14.19 -12.80 16.81
CA SER A 111 12.98 -12.38 17.51
C SER A 111 12.35 -13.47 18.38
N ARG A 112 12.86 -14.72 18.35
CA ARG A 112 12.23 -15.86 19.02
C ARG A 112 12.05 -15.65 20.52
N ASP A 113 13.05 -15.09 21.20
CA ASP A 113 12.99 -14.83 22.64
C ASP A 113 12.00 -13.73 23.03
N LEU A 114 11.53 -12.96 22.05
CA LEU A 114 10.49 -11.94 22.23
C LEU A 114 9.08 -12.51 22.05
N GLU A 115 8.94 -13.80 21.73
CA GLU A 115 7.69 -14.54 21.56
C GLU A 115 6.68 -13.79 20.66
N PRO A 116 7.02 -13.49 19.39
CA PRO A 116 6.10 -12.83 18.49
C PRO A 116 4.89 -13.74 18.17
N GLU A 117 3.71 -13.15 18.15
CA GLU A 117 2.46 -13.82 17.75
C GLU A 117 2.30 -13.89 16.22
N LEU A 118 3.04 -13.01 15.50
CA LEU A 118 3.04 -12.91 14.06
C LEU A 118 4.42 -12.53 13.55
N ILE A 119 4.89 -13.21 12.52
CA ILE A 119 6.11 -12.85 11.77
C ILE A 119 5.72 -12.47 10.35
N ILE A 120 6.23 -11.32 9.88
CA ILE A 120 5.93 -10.84 8.53
C ILE A 120 7.22 -10.69 7.73
N TRP A 121 7.27 -11.35 6.56
CA TRP A 121 8.29 -11.16 5.54
C TRP A 121 7.76 -10.31 4.38
N SER A 122 8.64 -9.73 3.62
CA SER A 122 8.31 -8.80 2.53
C SER A 122 7.69 -9.49 1.30
N GLU A 123 7.35 -8.68 0.28
CA GLU A 123 6.88 -9.16 -1.03
C GLU A 123 7.90 -10.08 -1.69
N THR A 124 7.42 -11.19 -2.26
CA THR A 124 8.25 -12.20 -2.92
C THR A 124 9.52 -12.60 -2.14
N ALA A 125 9.44 -12.53 -0.81
CA ALA A 125 10.53 -12.98 0.07
C ALA A 125 10.87 -14.46 -0.17
N PHE A 126 9.87 -15.27 -0.54
CA PHE A 126 10.04 -16.65 -0.96
C PHE A 126 9.63 -16.81 -2.43
N VAL A 127 10.61 -16.92 -3.33
CA VAL A 127 10.37 -16.94 -4.78
C VAL A 127 9.79 -18.26 -5.32
N PRO A 128 10.21 -19.47 -4.85
CA PRO A 128 9.64 -20.73 -5.34
C PRO A 128 8.13 -20.82 -5.09
N ALA A 129 7.36 -21.23 -6.11
CA ALA A 129 5.91 -21.42 -5.98
C ALA A 129 5.60 -22.66 -5.12
N LEU A 130 5.06 -22.45 -3.90
CA LEU A 130 4.91 -23.48 -2.88
C LEU A 130 4.14 -24.71 -3.40
N GLU A 131 2.87 -24.52 -3.74
CA GLU A 131 1.96 -25.61 -4.14
C GLU A 131 2.41 -26.27 -5.43
N TRP A 132 2.95 -25.51 -6.37
CA TRP A 132 3.45 -26.02 -7.65
C TRP A 132 4.60 -27.02 -7.45
N HIS A 133 5.61 -26.63 -6.67
CA HIS A 133 6.78 -27.48 -6.45
C HIS A 133 6.46 -28.71 -5.58
N LYS A 134 5.53 -28.60 -4.65
CA LYS A 134 5.02 -29.75 -3.88
C LYS A 134 4.31 -30.76 -4.78
N LYS A 135 3.45 -30.30 -5.68
CA LYS A 135 2.67 -31.16 -6.58
C LYS A 135 3.54 -31.82 -7.64
N HIS A 136 4.40 -31.07 -8.30
CA HIS A 136 5.08 -31.53 -9.50
C HIS A 136 6.48 -32.12 -9.26
N LYS A 137 7.18 -31.69 -8.22
CA LYS A 137 8.53 -32.18 -7.83
C LYS A 137 9.58 -32.22 -8.97
N LYS A 138 9.34 -31.46 -10.05
CA LYS A 138 10.22 -31.42 -11.22
C LYS A 138 11.58 -30.81 -10.93
N ASN A 139 11.63 -29.86 -9.99
CA ASN A 139 12.85 -29.21 -9.53
C ASN A 139 13.05 -29.55 -8.04
N MET A 140 13.87 -30.58 -7.79
CA MET A 140 14.12 -31.06 -6.43
C MET A 140 14.76 -30.03 -5.53
N PHE A 141 15.58 -29.13 -6.07
CA PHE A 141 16.17 -28.05 -5.26
C PHE A 141 15.09 -27.12 -4.70
N ARG A 142 14.18 -26.64 -5.55
CA ARG A 142 13.07 -25.76 -5.12
C ARG A 142 12.06 -26.50 -4.25
N PHE A 143 11.80 -27.76 -4.54
CA PHE A 143 10.98 -28.61 -3.66
C PHE A 143 11.58 -28.68 -2.25
N ASN A 144 12.88 -28.94 -2.12
CA ASN A 144 13.55 -28.99 -0.82
C ASN A 144 13.53 -27.64 -0.08
N LEU A 145 13.57 -26.49 -0.80
CA LEU A 145 13.40 -25.19 -0.18
C LEU A 145 11.98 -25.00 0.38
N VAL A 146 10.96 -25.47 -0.33
CA VAL A 146 9.57 -25.44 0.16
C VAL A 146 9.40 -26.28 1.42
N GLU A 147 9.85 -27.55 1.40
CA GLU A 147 9.81 -28.45 2.57
C GLU A 147 10.53 -27.83 3.77
N ARG A 148 11.69 -27.19 3.51
CA ARG A 148 12.46 -26.52 4.56
C ARG A 148 11.72 -25.33 5.17
N LEU A 149 11.06 -24.52 4.32
CA LEU A 149 10.25 -23.40 4.78
C LEU A 149 9.10 -23.88 5.66
N GLU A 150 8.31 -24.84 5.17
CA GLU A 150 7.16 -25.37 5.90
C GLU A 150 7.57 -26.00 7.24
N LYS A 151 8.66 -26.78 7.23
CA LYS A 151 9.20 -27.33 8.47
C LYS A 151 9.61 -26.24 9.45
N TYR A 152 10.30 -25.19 8.97
CA TYR A 152 10.73 -24.08 9.81
C TYR A 152 9.55 -23.35 10.46
N ILE A 153 8.49 -23.05 9.70
CA ILE A 153 7.29 -22.41 10.23
C ILE A 153 6.61 -23.30 11.26
N SER A 154 6.46 -24.59 10.97
CA SER A 154 5.90 -25.56 11.92
C SER A 154 6.71 -25.66 13.21
N ASP A 155 8.05 -25.70 13.13
CA ASP A 155 8.94 -25.77 14.29
C ASP A 155 8.99 -24.46 15.09
N TYR A 156 8.69 -23.33 14.43
CA TYR A 156 8.61 -22.03 15.11
C TYR A 156 7.30 -21.88 15.91
N ASN A 157 6.23 -22.49 15.44
CA ASN A 157 4.90 -22.53 16.05
C ASN A 157 4.26 -21.13 16.25
N THR A 158 4.37 -20.29 15.22
CA THR A 158 3.81 -18.93 15.16
C THR A 158 3.26 -18.68 13.77
N ASP A 159 2.33 -17.76 13.62
CA ASP A 159 1.78 -17.37 12.32
C ASP A 159 2.81 -16.58 11.49
N PHE A 160 2.88 -16.90 10.20
CA PHE A 160 3.75 -16.23 9.23
C PHE A 160 2.94 -15.63 8.09
N ILE A 161 3.12 -14.34 7.83
CA ILE A 161 2.64 -13.70 6.61
C ILE A 161 3.85 -13.40 5.72
N PHE A 162 3.82 -13.86 4.46
CA PHE A 162 4.91 -13.62 3.52
C PHE A 162 4.46 -13.58 2.07
N GLY A 163 5.18 -12.80 1.26
CA GLY A 163 4.98 -12.76 -0.18
C GLY A 163 5.70 -13.92 -0.89
N ALA A 164 5.01 -14.57 -1.81
CA ALA A 164 5.56 -15.62 -2.67
C ALA A 164 4.89 -15.66 -4.04
N ASN A 165 5.59 -16.24 -5.03
CA ASN A 165 4.97 -16.50 -6.32
C ASN A 165 3.98 -17.67 -6.22
N GLU A 166 2.89 -17.56 -6.96
CA GLU A 166 1.96 -18.65 -7.17
C GLU A 166 1.93 -19.03 -8.64
N THR A 167 1.95 -20.32 -8.91
CA THR A 167 1.83 -20.90 -10.26
C THR A 167 0.69 -21.90 -10.27
N ILE A 168 -0.26 -21.74 -11.18
CA ILE A 168 -1.35 -22.68 -11.40
C ILE A 168 -1.21 -23.25 -12.82
N GLY A 169 -1.23 -24.56 -12.96
CA GLY A 169 -1.35 -25.24 -14.24
C GLY A 169 -2.82 -25.30 -14.64
N LEU A 170 -3.14 -24.87 -15.85
CA LEU A 170 -4.43 -25.06 -16.49
C LEU A 170 -4.44 -26.33 -17.33
N GLU A 171 -5.62 -26.68 -17.84
CA GLU A 171 -5.76 -27.70 -18.89
C GLU A 171 -4.94 -27.26 -20.12
N GLU A 172 -4.48 -28.20 -20.92
CA GLU A 172 -3.64 -27.99 -22.13
C GLU A 172 -2.17 -27.55 -21.86
N GLY A 173 -1.72 -27.54 -20.58
CA GLY A 173 -0.33 -27.24 -20.23
C GLY A 173 -0.01 -25.77 -20.05
N GLU A 174 -0.99 -24.91 -20.17
CA GLU A 174 -0.84 -23.49 -19.85
C GLU A 174 -0.57 -23.25 -18.36
N GLN A 175 0.12 -22.18 -18.05
CA GLN A 175 0.42 -21.78 -16.67
C GLN A 175 -0.02 -20.34 -16.44
N VAL A 176 -0.63 -20.11 -15.28
CA VAL A 176 -1.02 -18.79 -14.80
C VAL A 176 -0.16 -18.43 -13.58
N PHE A 177 0.32 -17.21 -13.57
CA PHE A 177 1.23 -16.70 -12.54
C PHE A 177 0.58 -15.57 -11.76
N TYR A 178 0.70 -15.65 -10.42
CA TYR A 178 0.25 -14.60 -9.52
C TYR A 178 1.40 -14.16 -8.61
N ASN A 179 1.34 -12.90 -8.20
CA ASN A 179 2.06 -12.39 -7.05
C ASN A 179 1.11 -12.54 -5.85
N SER A 180 1.49 -13.33 -4.85
CA SER A 180 0.60 -13.73 -3.77
C SER A 180 1.22 -13.49 -2.40
N ALA A 181 0.37 -13.24 -1.42
CA ALA A 181 0.69 -13.28 -0.01
C ALA A 181 0.04 -14.52 0.62
N TYR A 182 0.74 -15.13 1.54
CA TYR A 182 0.31 -16.30 2.28
C TYR A 182 0.28 -15.96 3.78
N ASN A 183 -0.82 -16.31 4.44
CA ASN A 183 -0.86 -16.47 5.88
C ASN A 183 -0.74 -17.96 6.19
N TYR A 184 0.41 -18.33 6.72
CA TYR A 184 0.73 -19.73 7.04
C TYR A 184 0.72 -19.91 8.55
N SER A 185 -0.32 -20.56 9.05
CA SER A 185 -0.45 -20.92 10.45
C SER A 185 -0.08 -22.40 10.64
N PRO A 186 0.70 -22.77 11.67
CA PRO A 186 1.04 -24.17 11.92
C PRO A 186 -0.16 -25.09 12.19
N ASN A 187 -1.24 -24.52 12.72
CA ASN A 187 -2.41 -25.27 13.18
C ASN A 187 -3.68 -25.06 12.36
N GLU A 188 -3.62 -24.18 11.35
CA GLU A 188 -4.79 -23.78 10.57
C GLU A 188 -4.53 -23.95 9.06
N LYS A 189 -5.60 -23.80 8.29
CA LYS A 189 -5.50 -23.81 6.83
C LYS A 189 -4.78 -22.56 6.36
N THR A 190 -3.77 -22.73 5.52
CA THR A 190 -3.10 -21.62 4.85
C THR A 190 -4.10 -20.76 4.07
N GLU A 191 -4.15 -19.47 4.40
CA GLU A 191 -4.91 -18.48 3.66
C GLU A 191 -4.03 -17.81 2.61
N LYS A 192 -4.66 -17.29 1.56
CA LYS A 192 -3.96 -16.71 0.43
C LYS A 192 -4.66 -15.47 -0.10
N TYR A 193 -3.85 -14.46 -0.42
CA TYR A 193 -4.27 -13.25 -1.11
C TYR A 193 -3.46 -13.09 -2.39
N ARG A 194 -4.11 -12.83 -3.52
CA ARG A 194 -3.48 -12.54 -4.80
C ARG A 194 -3.52 -11.05 -5.06
N LYS A 195 -2.39 -10.48 -5.47
CA LYS A 195 -2.28 -9.06 -5.82
C LYS A 195 -3.34 -8.66 -6.85
N ASN A 196 -4.21 -7.73 -6.51
CA ASN A 196 -5.33 -7.29 -7.35
C ASN A 196 -4.90 -6.17 -8.30
N VAL A 197 -4.06 -5.24 -7.84
CA VAL A 197 -3.60 -4.09 -8.62
C VAL A 197 -2.16 -4.29 -9.04
N LEU A 198 -2.00 -4.76 -10.27
CA LEU A 198 -0.67 -5.01 -10.85
C LEU A 198 -0.04 -3.72 -11.37
N VAL A 199 1.29 -3.64 -11.28
CA VAL A 199 2.06 -2.50 -11.80
C VAL A 199 2.03 -2.53 -13.33
N PRO A 200 1.48 -1.46 -13.98
CA PRO A 200 1.42 -1.41 -15.44
C PRO A 200 2.81 -1.52 -16.06
N PHE A 201 2.89 -2.23 -17.18
CA PHE A 201 4.08 -2.48 -18.00
C PHE A 201 5.15 -3.36 -17.34
N THR A 202 5.22 -3.46 -16.02
CA THR A 202 6.18 -4.28 -15.30
C THR A 202 5.62 -5.66 -14.96
N GLU A 203 4.46 -5.70 -14.33
CA GLU A 203 3.79 -6.94 -13.91
C GLU A 203 2.74 -7.41 -14.92
N ARG A 204 2.11 -6.44 -15.62
CA ARG A 204 1.12 -6.72 -16.66
C ARG A 204 1.10 -5.61 -17.71
N PHE A 205 1.03 -5.99 -18.97
CA PHE A 205 0.74 -5.05 -20.05
C PHE A 205 -0.76 -4.75 -20.10
N PRO A 206 -1.19 -3.46 -20.00
CA PRO A 206 -2.61 -3.14 -19.83
C PRO A 206 -3.49 -3.37 -21.08
N PHE A 207 -2.90 -3.37 -22.29
CA PHE A 207 -3.62 -3.44 -23.57
C PHE A 207 -3.00 -4.44 -24.54
N PRO A 208 -2.86 -5.75 -24.19
CA PRO A 208 -2.12 -6.73 -25.00
C PRO A 208 -2.74 -6.93 -26.39
N ASN A 209 -4.07 -6.90 -26.48
CA ASN A 209 -4.79 -7.10 -27.75
C ASN A 209 -4.83 -5.85 -28.64
N LEU A 210 -4.70 -4.66 -28.04
CA LEU A 210 -4.73 -3.39 -28.78
C LEU A 210 -3.35 -3.06 -29.38
N LEU A 211 -2.28 -3.38 -28.66
CA LEU A 211 -0.89 -3.06 -29.01
C LEU A 211 0.02 -4.32 -28.89
N PRO A 212 -0.21 -5.38 -29.70
CA PRO A 212 0.49 -6.65 -29.55
C PRO A 212 2.01 -6.54 -29.80
N TRP A 213 2.43 -5.66 -30.69
CA TRP A 213 3.85 -5.42 -30.96
C TRP A 213 4.58 -4.79 -29.74
N LEU A 214 3.92 -3.86 -29.05
CA LEU A 214 4.46 -3.22 -27.86
C LEU A 214 4.47 -4.20 -26.68
N HIS A 215 3.44 -5.03 -26.55
CA HIS A 215 3.41 -6.11 -25.58
C HIS A 215 4.59 -7.08 -25.75
N SER A 216 4.85 -7.52 -26.99
CA SER A 216 5.99 -8.39 -27.29
C SER A 216 7.33 -7.71 -26.99
N TYR A 217 7.46 -6.43 -27.28
CA TYR A 217 8.65 -5.65 -26.93
C TYR A 217 8.85 -5.56 -25.40
N ILE A 218 7.82 -5.20 -24.65
CA ILE A 218 7.89 -5.13 -23.17
C ILE A 218 8.27 -6.49 -22.57
N LYS A 219 7.72 -7.60 -23.08
CA LYS A 219 8.13 -8.94 -22.69
C LYS A 219 9.62 -9.21 -22.96
N SER A 220 10.13 -8.78 -24.09
CA SER A 220 11.53 -8.99 -24.46
C SER A 220 12.53 -8.26 -23.55
N ILE A 221 12.12 -7.18 -22.91
CA ILE A 221 12.93 -6.39 -21.95
C ILE A 221 12.64 -6.74 -20.48
N GLY A 222 11.93 -7.85 -20.22
CA GLY A 222 11.71 -8.38 -18.86
C GLY A 222 10.34 -8.10 -18.25
N GLY A 223 9.40 -7.51 -19.00
CA GLY A 223 8.02 -7.36 -18.56
C GLY A 223 7.35 -8.73 -18.36
N LYS A 224 6.46 -8.81 -17.37
CA LYS A 224 5.75 -10.03 -16.97
C LYS A 224 4.28 -9.95 -17.35
N ASP A 225 3.62 -11.10 -17.40
CA ASP A 225 2.18 -11.23 -17.54
C ASP A 225 1.61 -11.96 -16.32
N LEU A 226 1.58 -11.25 -15.20
CA LEU A 226 0.92 -11.76 -14.02
C LEU A 226 -0.61 -11.60 -14.17
N THR A 227 -1.33 -12.49 -13.52
CA THR A 227 -2.78 -12.43 -13.44
C THR A 227 -3.19 -11.68 -12.17
N PRO A 228 -4.10 -10.71 -12.23
CA PRO A 228 -4.61 -10.05 -11.04
C PRO A 228 -5.48 -11.00 -10.23
N GLY A 229 -5.49 -10.81 -8.92
CA GLY A 229 -6.50 -11.37 -8.05
C GLY A 229 -7.87 -10.69 -8.26
N GLU A 230 -8.93 -11.28 -7.70
CA GLU A 230 -10.29 -10.79 -7.87
C GLU A 230 -10.86 -10.22 -6.55
N GLU A 231 -10.40 -10.74 -5.42
CA GLU A 231 -10.98 -10.44 -4.11
C GLU A 231 -9.95 -9.87 -3.13
N VAL A 232 -10.44 -9.07 -2.19
CA VAL A 232 -9.68 -8.63 -1.03
C VAL A 232 -10.17 -9.45 0.17
N ASN A 233 -9.47 -10.53 0.48
CA ASN A 233 -9.76 -11.39 1.61
C ASN A 233 -8.82 -11.03 2.76
N ASN A 234 -9.39 -10.81 3.96
CA ASN A 234 -8.59 -10.61 5.17
C ASN A 234 -7.98 -11.94 5.61
N PHE A 235 -6.81 -11.88 6.21
CA PHE A 235 -6.17 -12.99 6.90
C PHE A 235 -6.62 -13.04 8.35
N ASN A 236 -6.84 -14.23 8.88
CA ASN A 236 -7.15 -14.43 10.29
C ASN A 236 -5.87 -14.76 11.05
N VAL A 237 -5.52 -13.95 12.02
CA VAL A 237 -4.38 -14.16 12.91
C VAL A 237 -4.88 -13.98 14.34
N ASN A 238 -4.90 -15.06 15.11
CA ASN A 238 -5.55 -15.10 16.43
C ASN A 238 -7.03 -14.65 16.33
N GLN A 239 -7.37 -13.54 17.00
CA GLN A 239 -8.71 -12.96 17.01
C GLN A 239 -8.89 -11.78 16.05
N TYR A 240 -7.86 -11.44 15.27
CA TYR A 240 -7.85 -10.25 14.42
C TYR A 240 -7.87 -10.59 12.93
N ASN A 241 -8.54 -9.73 12.17
CA ASN A 241 -8.57 -9.78 10.72
C ASN A 241 -7.56 -8.77 10.15
N LEU A 242 -6.59 -9.23 9.40
CA LEU A 242 -5.54 -8.42 8.80
C LEU A 242 -5.82 -8.25 7.31
N THR A 243 -5.92 -7.00 6.84
CA THR A 243 -6.09 -6.69 5.42
C THR A 243 -4.72 -6.75 4.72
N PRO A 244 -4.45 -7.78 3.90
CA PRO A 244 -3.20 -7.88 3.17
C PRO A 244 -3.18 -6.96 1.95
N LEU A 245 -2.01 -6.39 1.68
CA LEU A 245 -1.68 -5.62 0.49
C LEU A 245 -0.31 -6.04 -0.01
N ILE A 246 -0.10 -5.95 -1.31
CA ILE A 246 1.20 -6.22 -1.91
C ILE A 246 1.69 -4.96 -2.63
N CYS A 247 2.81 -4.38 -2.13
CA CYS A 247 3.57 -3.31 -2.75
C CYS A 247 2.70 -2.09 -3.12
N TYR A 248 2.60 -1.78 -4.40
CA TYR A 248 1.91 -0.67 -5.02
C TYR A 248 0.43 -0.52 -4.62
N GLU A 249 -0.20 -1.56 -4.08
CA GLU A 249 -1.61 -1.54 -3.69
C GLU A 249 -1.92 -0.55 -2.57
N ASP A 250 -0.95 -0.21 -1.72
CA ASP A 250 -1.14 0.80 -0.67
C ASP A 250 -1.34 2.24 -1.22
N THR A 251 -1.02 2.47 -2.50
CA THR A 251 -1.32 3.74 -3.17
C THR A 251 -2.81 3.88 -3.49
N PHE A 252 -3.56 2.79 -3.51
CA PHE A 252 -4.98 2.76 -3.86
C PHE A 252 -5.87 2.67 -2.62
N GLY A 253 -6.35 3.82 -2.13
CA GLY A 253 -7.20 3.89 -0.95
C GLY A 253 -8.47 3.01 -1.03
N TYR A 254 -9.01 2.75 -2.22
CA TYR A 254 -10.18 1.89 -2.39
C TYR A 254 -9.89 0.41 -2.07
N GLN A 255 -8.66 -0.07 -2.33
CA GLN A 255 -8.26 -1.43 -1.99
C GLN A 255 -8.23 -1.63 -0.47
N VAL A 256 -7.53 -0.72 0.22
CA VAL A 256 -7.46 -0.74 1.68
C VAL A 256 -8.85 -0.65 2.30
N ARG A 257 -9.65 0.32 1.81
CA ARG A 257 -11.03 0.51 2.27
C ARG A 257 -11.87 -0.74 2.11
N LYS A 258 -11.74 -1.48 0.99
CA LYS A 258 -12.48 -2.72 0.74
C LYS A 258 -12.18 -3.77 1.82
N GLY A 259 -10.91 -4.00 2.15
CA GLY A 259 -10.50 -4.93 3.21
C GLY A 259 -10.99 -4.51 4.60
N ILE A 260 -10.84 -3.22 4.94
CA ILE A 260 -11.31 -2.72 6.24
C ILE A 260 -12.85 -2.76 6.33
N SER A 261 -13.57 -2.44 5.25
CA SER A 261 -15.04 -2.52 5.21
C SER A 261 -15.56 -3.96 5.34
N SER A 262 -14.76 -4.96 4.97
CA SER A 262 -15.07 -6.39 5.17
C SER A 262 -14.63 -6.94 6.52
N GLY A 263 -14.31 -6.07 7.48
CA GLY A 263 -14.01 -6.43 8.85
C GLY A 263 -12.52 -6.44 9.22
N GLY A 264 -11.65 -5.83 8.40
CA GLY A 264 -10.22 -5.73 8.71
C GLY A 264 -9.93 -4.85 9.93
N ASP A 265 -9.12 -5.36 10.85
CA ASP A 265 -8.69 -4.68 12.08
C ASP A 265 -7.35 -3.98 11.92
N LEU A 266 -6.47 -4.55 11.11
CA LEU A 266 -5.12 -4.06 10.82
C LEU A 266 -4.87 -4.08 9.31
N ILE A 267 -3.90 -3.29 8.86
CA ILE A 267 -3.45 -3.29 7.47
C ILE A 267 -2.01 -3.83 7.43
N VAL A 268 -1.74 -4.78 6.55
CA VAL A 268 -0.41 -5.36 6.35
C VAL A 268 0.00 -5.18 4.89
N ASN A 269 1.10 -4.47 4.64
CA ASN A 269 1.67 -4.33 3.30
C ASN A 269 3.06 -4.98 3.23
N MET A 270 3.19 -5.95 2.37
CA MET A 270 4.45 -6.55 1.97
C MET A 270 4.93 -5.88 0.69
N THR A 271 6.15 -5.34 0.67
CA THR A 271 6.66 -4.61 -0.48
C THR A 271 8.09 -5.00 -0.84
N ASN A 272 8.44 -4.82 -2.11
CA ASN A 272 9.81 -4.90 -2.56
C ASN A 272 10.22 -3.56 -3.19
N ASP A 273 10.90 -2.72 -2.42
CA ASP A 273 11.45 -1.45 -2.90
C ASP A 273 12.96 -1.57 -3.27
N ALA A 274 13.54 -2.78 -3.21
CA ALA A 274 14.97 -3.00 -3.47
C ALA A 274 15.38 -2.75 -4.94
N TRP A 275 14.40 -2.71 -5.86
CA TRP A 275 14.62 -2.32 -7.26
C TRP A 275 15.08 -0.87 -7.41
N SER A 276 14.83 -0.02 -6.42
CA SER A 276 15.28 1.37 -6.38
C SER A 276 16.38 1.51 -5.35
N SER A 277 17.57 1.91 -5.78
CA SER A 277 18.68 2.28 -4.88
C SER A 277 18.46 3.63 -4.18
N GLU A 278 17.39 4.35 -4.53
CA GLU A 278 17.12 5.71 -4.08
C GLU A 278 16.13 5.71 -2.90
N GLU A 279 16.57 6.17 -1.74
CA GLU A 279 15.72 6.33 -0.54
C GLU A 279 14.48 7.22 -0.80
N ALA A 280 14.61 8.18 -1.74
CA ALA A 280 13.50 9.08 -2.10
C ALA A 280 12.28 8.32 -2.65
N CYS A 281 12.49 7.27 -3.45
CA CYS A 281 11.42 6.43 -3.99
C CYS A 281 10.68 5.70 -2.86
N SER A 282 11.43 5.07 -1.94
CA SER A 282 10.84 4.39 -0.78
C SER A 282 10.09 5.37 0.15
N LYS A 283 10.58 6.61 0.33
CA LYS A 283 9.88 7.66 1.08
C LYS A 283 8.57 8.08 0.42
N GLN A 284 8.59 8.22 -0.89
CA GLN A 284 7.38 8.57 -1.65
C GLN A 284 6.33 7.46 -1.52
N HIS A 285 6.74 6.21 -1.65
CA HIS A 285 5.86 5.05 -1.49
C HIS A 285 5.30 4.97 -0.07
N LEU A 286 6.16 5.09 0.97
CA LEU A 286 5.74 5.12 2.37
C LEU A 286 4.68 6.21 2.65
N SER A 287 4.76 7.38 1.97
CA SER A 287 3.81 8.46 2.21
C SER A 287 2.37 8.07 1.89
N ALA A 288 2.15 7.15 0.96
CA ALA A 288 0.82 6.61 0.67
C ALA A 288 0.29 5.77 1.86
N ALA A 289 1.12 4.90 2.42
CA ALA A 289 0.78 4.06 3.57
C ALA A 289 0.30 4.88 4.79
N LEU A 290 0.94 6.03 5.07
CA LEU A 290 0.53 6.92 6.15
C LEU A 290 -0.91 7.38 6.01
N PHE A 291 -1.33 7.73 4.78
CA PHE A 291 -2.71 8.15 4.53
C PHE A 291 -3.70 6.99 4.66
N ARG A 292 -3.33 5.78 4.26
CA ARG A 292 -4.20 4.60 4.43
C ARG A 292 -4.54 4.35 5.89
N SER A 293 -3.55 4.53 6.77
CA SER A 293 -3.75 4.43 8.22
C SER A 293 -4.75 5.48 8.70
N ILE A 294 -4.57 6.77 8.34
CA ILE A 294 -5.44 7.87 8.76
C ILE A 294 -6.86 7.72 8.19
N GLU A 295 -6.99 7.42 6.91
CA GLU A 295 -8.27 7.27 6.21
C GLU A 295 -9.17 6.21 6.86
N ASN A 296 -8.57 5.14 7.36
CA ASN A 296 -9.32 4.02 7.92
C ASN A 296 -9.25 3.95 9.45
N ARG A 297 -8.42 4.77 10.09
CA ARG A 297 -8.14 4.72 11.53
C ARG A 297 -7.77 3.32 11.98
N ARG A 298 -6.81 2.72 11.25
CA ARG A 298 -6.24 1.41 11.55
C ARG A 298 -4.71 1.51 11.60
N SER A 299 -4.09 0.71 12.47
CA SER A 299 -2.64 0.55 12.41
C SER A 299 -2.23 -0.12 11.12
N PHE A 300 -1.08 0.28 10.61
CA PHE A 300 -0.52 -0.19 9.34
C PHE A 300 0.88 -0.77 9.59
N ILE A 301 1.04 -2.03 9.24
CA ILE A 301 2.32 -2.73 9.30
C ILE A 301 2.86 -2.82 7.87
N ARG A 302 4.05 -2.27 7.65
CA ARG A 302 4.74 -2.32 6.36
C ARG A 302 6.03 -3.09 6.50
N VAL A 303 6.26 -4.07 5.62
CA VAL A 303 7.50 -4.84 5.57
C VAL A 303 8.09 -4.80 4.17
N GLY A 304 9.26 -4.19 4.04
CA GLY A 304 9.96 -4.00 2.77
C GLY A 304 11.18 -4.90 2.64
N THR A 305 11.50 -5.30 1.40
CA THR A 305 12.76 -6.03 1.12
C THR A 305 13.97 -5.13 1.38
N GLY A 306 13.98 -3.92 0.87
CA GLY A 306 15.04 -2.92 1.09
C GLY A 306 14.49 -1.53 1.36
N GLY A 307 13.16 -1.37 1.34
CA GLY A 307 12.45 -0.14 1.66
C GLY A 307 12.22 0.05 3.15
N TYR A 308 11.26 0.94 3.47
CA TYR A 308 10.85 1.16 4.87
C TYR A 308 10.03 -0.03 5.39
N SER A 309 10.55 -0.71 6.42
CA SER A 309 9.75 -1.59 7.29
C SER A 309 9.40 -0.81 8.56
N CYS A 310 8.11 -0.67 8.87
CA CYS A 310 7.67 0.17 9.97
C CYS A 310 6.26 -0.20 10.45
N VAL A 311 5.93 0.27 11.65
CA VAL A 311 4.58 0.27 12.21
C VAL A 311 4.08 1.72 12.24
N ILE A 312 2.88 1.95 11.72
CA ILE A 312 2.21 3.24 11.67
C ILE A 312 0.94 3.16 12.53
N ASP A 313 0.74 4.13 13.39
CA ASP A 313 -0.43 4.21 14.26
C ASP A 313 -1.71 4.66 13.51
N PRO A 314 -2.92 4.54 14.09
CA PRO A 314 -4.18 4.98 13.49
C PRO A 314 -4.25 6.50 13.17
N ASN A 315 -3.32 7.30 13.67
CA ASN A 315 -3.19 8.73 13.39
C ASN A 315 -2.13 9.06 12.32
N GLY A 316 -1.51 8.03 11.71
CA GLY A 316 -0.49 8.18 10.68
C GLY A 316 0.91 8.44 11.19
N LYS A 317 1.19 8.28 12.49
CA LYS A 317 2.54 8.44 13.06
C LYS A 317 3.30 7.12 12.95
N ILE A 318 4.54 7.18 12.47
CA ILE A 318 5.45 6.05 12.51
C ILE A 318 5.88 5.84 13.97
N LEU A 319 5.59 4.66 14.52
CA LEU A 319 5.94 4.28 15.88
C LEU A 319 7.37 3.75 15.95
N VAL A 320 7.70 2.83 15.06
CA VAL A 320 9.03 2.19 14.94
C VAL A 320 9.34 1.90 13.48
N SER A 321 10.62 1.81 13.12
CA SER A 321 11.05 1.49 11.75
C SER A 321 12.43 0.85 11.72
N ILE A 322 12.66 0.00 10.71
CA ILE A 322 13.98 -0.48 10.31
C ILE A 322 14.56 0.50 9.27
N PRO A 323 15.85 0.86 9.35
CA PRO A 323 16.47 1.71 8.33
C PRO A 323 16.41 1.09 6.93
N VAL A 324 16.23 1.93 5.90
CA VAL A 324 16.22 1.47 4.50
C VAL A 324 17.59 0.90 4.09
N LEU A 325 17.58 -0.01 3.11
CA LEU A 325 18.76 -0.66 2.54
C LEU A 325 19.63 -1.38 3.58
N THR A 326 19.04 -1.75 4.72
CA THR A 326 19.70 -2.56 5.75
C THR A 326 19.02 -3.89 5.94
N LYS A 327 19.72 -4.85 6.53
CA LYS A 327 19.14 -6.09 7.04
C LYS A 327 18.79 -5.90 8.51
N GLY A 328 17.66 -6.45 8.93
CA GLY A 328 17.25 -6.38 10.33
C GLY A 328 15.90 -7.01 10.60
N GLU A 329 15.62 -7.17 11.87
CA GLU A 329 14.29 -7.51 12.38
C GLU A 329 13.88 -6.49 13.46
N LEU A 330 12.58 -6.38 13.66
CA LEU A 330 12.00 -5.46 14.64
C LEU A 330 10.72 -6.07 15.19
N THR A 331 10.70 -6.39 16.48
CA THR A 331 9.49 -6.85 17.15
C THR A 331 8.84 -5.71 17.92
N TYR A 332 7.52 -5.55 17.74
CA TYR A 332 6.76 -4.46 18.35
C TYR A 332 5.33 -4.90 18.68
N ASP A 333 4.80 -4.40 19.81
CA ASP A 333 3.39 -4.59 20.18
C ASP A 333 2.54 -3.59 19.41
N VAL A 334 1.98 -4.04 18.28
CA VAL A 334 1.19 -3.20 17.35
C VAL A 334 -0.19 -2.95 17.93
N PRO A 335 -0.60 -1.68 18.13
CA PRO A 335 -1.93 -1.39 18.67
C PRO A 335 -3.03 -1.77 17.67
N VAL A 336 -4.04 -2.49 18.12
CA VAL A 336 -5.22 -2.87 17.34
C VAL A 336 -6.37 -1.94 17.72
N TYR A 337 -6.58 -0.91 16.92
CA TYR A 337 -7.69 0.02 17.10
C TYR A 337 -8.75 -0.22 16.04
N ASN A 338 -9.93 -0.69 16.45
CA ASN A 338 -11.06 -1.01 15.57
C ASN A 338 -12.41 -0.46 16.07
N ASP A 339 -12.42 0.36 17.12
CA ASP A 339 -13.63 0.89 17.77
C ASP A 339 -14.50 1.74 16.83
N LYS A 340 -13.88 2.40 15.83
CA LYS A 340 -14.59 3.31 14.94
C LYS A 340 -14.38 2.96 13.47
N THR A 341 -15.45 3.06 12.70
CA THR A 341 -15.41 3.06 11.24
C THR A 341 -15.48 4.50 10.74
N THR A 342 -14.53 4.92 9.93
CA THR A 342 -14.46 6.29 9.42
C THR A 342 -15.54 6.54 8.36
N PHE A 343 -15.84 7.83 8.09
CA PHE A 343 -16.72 8.18 6.99
C PHE A 343 -16.15 7.70 5.65
N TYR A 344 -14.83 7.86 5.46
CA TYR A 344 -14.15 7.38 4.27
C TYR A 344 -14.24 5.86 4.11
N THR A 345 -14.03 5.09 5.18
CA THR A 345 -14.19 3.63 5.14
C THR A 345 -15.59 3.22 4.72
N LYS A 346 -16.62 3.90 5.26
CA LYS A 346 -18.02 3.55 5.01
C LYS A 346 -18.50 3.96 3.62
N TYR A 347 -18.18 5.19 3.20
CA TYR A 347 -18.75 5.79 1.97
C TYR A 347 -17.75 5.98 0.83
N GLY A 348 -16.46 5.76 1.08
CA GLY A 348 -15.39 5.84 0.06
C GLY A 348 -15.27 7.23 -0.55
N GLY A 349 -15.15 7.25 -1.86
CA GLY A 349 -14.94 8.45 -2.64
C GLY A 349 -16.16 9.34 -2.87
N VAL A 350 -17.23 9.25 -2.09
CA VAL A 350 -18.44 10.07 -2.29
C VAL A 350 -18.12 11.57 -2.33
N VAL A 351 -17.23 12.03 -1.45
CA VAL A 351 -16.82 13.45 -1.42
C VAL A 351 -16.17 13.88 -2.74
N GLN A 352 -15.29 13.05 -3.32
CA GLN A 352 -14.66 13.38 -4.60
C GLN A 352 -15.67 13.37 -5.76
N TYR A 353 -16.67 12.49 -5.78
CA TYR A 353 -17.73 12.50 -6.79
C TYR A 353 -18.61 13.76 -6.66
N ILE A 354 -18.91 14.19 -5.43
CA ILE A 354 -19.64 15.46 -5.19
C ILE A 354 -18.82 16.64 -5.73
N LEU A 355 -17.52 16.72 -5.40
CA LEU A 355 -16.66 17.81 -5.90
C LEU A 355 -16.54 17.81 -7.42
N LEU A 356 -16.41 16.63 -8.04
CA LEU A 356 -16.38 16.48 -9.50
C LEU A 356 -17.70 16.92 -10.13
N SER A 357 -18.83 16.54 -9.54
CA SER A 357 -20.16 16.95 -10.02
C SER A 357 -20.34 18.46 -9.93
N ILE A 358 -19.93 19.08 -8.85
CA ILE A 358 -19.94 20.55 -8.69
C ILE A 358 -19.08 21.20 -9.78
N LEU A 359 -17.87 20.68 -10.02
CA LEU A 359 -16.98 21.20 -11.06
C LEU A 359 -17.62 21.11 -12.45
N ILE A 360 -18.22 19.98 -12.80
CA ILE A 360 -18.91 19.78 -14.08
C ILE A 360 -20.06 20.78 -14.21
N ILE A 361 -20.89 20.94 -13.18
CA ILE A 361 -22.00 21.91 -13.17
C ILE A 361 -21.48 23.34 -13.40
N LEU A 362 -20.41 23.72 -12.73
CA LEU A 362 -19.80 25.05 -12.87
C LEU A 362 -19.23 25.28 -14.28
N ILE A 363 -18.66 24.26 -14.91
CA ILE A 363 -18.15 24.35 -16.29
C ILE A 363 -19.33 24.49 -17.27
N LEU A 364 -20.36 23.67 -17.13
CA LEU A 364 -21.54 23.68 -18.01
C LEU A 364 -22.41 24.92 -17.84
N SER A 365 -22.43 25.52 -16.66
CA SER A 365 -23.18 26.76 -16.39
C SER A 365 -22.55 28.03 -16.99
N ARG A 366 -21.28 27.97 -17.42
CA ARG A 366 -20.62 29.10 -18.11
C ARG A 366 -21.06 29.15 -19.57
N PRO A 367 -21.58 30.28 -20.06
CA PRO A 367 -21.93 30.42 -21.49
C PRO A 367 -20.65 30.27 -22.32
N ILE A 368 -20.68 29.42 -23.34
CA ILE A 368 -19.56 29.10 -24.23
C ILE A 368 -18.87 30.36 -24.81
N LYS A 369 -19.62 31.45 -24.96
CA LYS A 369 -19.12 32.78 -25.41
C LYS A 369 -18.09 33.41 -24.46
N SER A 370 -17.92 32.95 -23.20
CA SER A 370 -16.92 33.50 -22.28
C SER A 370 -15.56 32.77 -22.33
N ILE A 371 -15.50 31.66 -23.04
CA ILE A 371 -14.29 30.82 -23.19
C ILE A 371 -13.52 31.17 -24.48
N LEU A 372 -14.21 31.66 -25.50
CA LEU A 372 -13.68 31.94 -26.83
C LEU A 372 -12.88 33.26 -27.06
N PRO A 373 -12.98 34.32 -26.24
CA PRO A 373 -12.21 35.54 -26.50
C PRO A 373 -10.70 35.40 -26.32
N ALA A 374 -10.23 34.37 -25.64
CA ALA A 374 -8.79 34.16 -25.44
C ALA A 374 -8.06 33.51 -26.62
N LEU A 375 -8.79 32.96 -27.57
CA LEU A 375 -8.24 32.29 -28.78
C LEU A 375 -8.32 33.13 -30.07
N GLN A 376 -8.86 34.35 -29.98
CA GLN A 376 -8.97 35.26 -31.15
C GLN A 376 -8.04 36.47 -31.09
N GLN A 377 -7.07 36.50 -30.17
CA GLN A 377 -6.03 37.55 -30.12
C GLN A 377 -4.65 36.96 -30.31
N GLU A 378 -4.47 36.14 -31.35
CA GLU A 378 -3.19 35.90 -32.04
C GLU A 378 -3.31 36.26 -33.51
#